data_09a4c0f106321ebff583e2d331a3add3
#
_entry.id   09a4c0f106321ebff583e2d331a3add3
#
_cell.length_a   1.000
_cell.length_b   1.000
_cell.length_c   1.000
_cell.angle_alpha   90.00
_cell.angle_beta   90.00
_cell.angle_gamma   90.00
#
_symmetry.space_group_name_H-M   'P 1'
#
loop_
_entity.id
_entity.type
_entity.pdbx_description
1 polymer ?
#
loop_
_entity_poly.entity_id
_entity_poly.type
_entity_poly.pdbx_seq_one_letter_code
_entity_poly.pdbx_strand_id
1 'polypeptide(L)'
;VRAGGFYTAREYDIRDIIAQKGELLELGRSCVARDYRTGHTMALLWRGIAAYVFSHDIAWIFGCASLSGTDPQELALPLSYLHHFHLAPEGLRPRALEHLRTPMDRISKDQIEKRLARELLPPLIKGYLRVGCFVGDGAVVDHQFQTTDVCIVVKTEGVTGKYRQHYEGNRRPINSA
;
A
#
# COMPACT_ATOMS: atom_id res chain seq x y z
N VAL A 1 22.06 -6.04 9.07
CA VAL A 1 22.43 -4.63 8.84
C VAL A 1 21.22 -3.81 9.21
N ARG A 2 21.27 -3.06 10.32
CA ARG A 2 20.20 -2.11 10.66
C ARG A 2 20.28 -0.97 9.66
N ALA A 3 19.32 -0.85 8.77
CA ALA A 3 19.16 0.32 7.93
C ALA A 3 18.99 1.55 8.83
N GLY A 4 19.54 2.69 8.44
CA GLY A 4 19.51 3.94 9.22
C GLY A 4 18.11 4.58 9.34
N GLY A 5 17.04 3.77 9.27
CA GLY A 5 15.63 4.16 9.35
C GLY A 5 14.82 3.67 8.16
N PHE A 6 13.52 3.89 8.22
CA PHE A 6 12.59 3.57 7.13
C PHE A 6 12.64 4.65 6.05
N TYR A 7 12.57 4.24 4.79
CA TYR A 7 12.55 5.16 3.64
C TYR A 7 11.31 6.06 3.66
N THR A 8 10.15 5.48 4.00
CA THR A 8 8.86 6.18 4.13
C THR A 8 8.94 7.37 5.11
N ALA A 9 9.84 7.33 6.11
CA ALA A 9 10.02 8.43 7.06
C ALA A 9 10.59 9.73 6.42
N ARG A 10 11.03 9.68 5.18
CA ARG A 10 11.47 10.88 4.42
C ARG A 10 10.28 11.69 3.90
N GLU A 11 9.11 11.06 3.79
CA GLU A 11 7.90 11.63 3.22
C GLU A 11 6.76 11.72 4.23
N TYR A 12 6.74 10.81 5.20
CA TYR A 12 5.66 10.66 6.17
C TYR A 12 6.16 10.60 7.61
N ASP A 13 5.43 11.22 8.50
CA ASP A 13 5.53 10.92 9.92
C ASP A 13 4.89 9.54 10.19
N ILE A 14 5.72 8.57 10.51
CA ILE A 14 5.34 7.18 10.72
C ILE A 14 5.38 6.77 12.20
N ARG A 15 5.44 7.72 13.13
CA ARG A 15 5.54 7.42 14.57
C ARG A 15 4.41 6.53 15.06
N ASP A 16 3.20 6.74 14.57
CA ASP A 16 2.03 5.93 14.90
C ASP A 16 2.18 4.48 14.42
N ILE A 17 2.86 4.23 13.29
CA ILE A 17 3.16 2.87 12.82
C ILE A 17 4.25 2.23 13.68
N ILE A 18 5.32 2.98 13.98
CA ILE A 18 6.44 2.48 14.78
C ILE A 18 6.00 2.11 16.21
N ALA A 19 5.00 2.79 16.73
CA ALA A 19 4.43 2.52 18.05
C ALA A 19 3.58 1.25 18.11
N GLN A 20 3.27 0.62 16.97
CA GLN A 20 2.48 -0.60 16.94
C GLN A 20 3.28 -1.79 17.49
N LYS A 21 2.57 -2.75 18.07
CA LYS A 21 3.16 -4.00 18.55
C LYS A 21 3.43 -4.95 17.40
N GLY A 22 4.54 -5.67 17.48
CA GLY A 22 4.97 -6.69 16.52
C GLY A 22 6.00 -6.18 15.51
N GLU A 23 6.46 -7.08 14.66
CA GLU A 23 7.48 -6.78 13.66
C GLU A 23 6.90 -5.96 12.50
N LEU A 24 7.68 -4.99 12.04
CA LEU A 24 7.32 -4.06 10.97
C LEU A 24 8.12 -4.36 9.71
N LEU A 25 7.45 -4.38 8.57
CA LEU A 25 8.09 -4.52 7.26
C LEU A 25 7.75 -3.33 6.37
N GLU A 26 8.75 -2.60 5.93
CA GLU A 26 8.59 -1.63 4.86
C GLU A 26 8.71 -2.31 3.50
N LEU A 27 7.68 -2.16 2.67
CA LEU A 27 7.71 -2.53 1.26
C LEU A 27 7.96 -1.27 0.42
N GLY A 28 9.09 -1.25 -0.26
CA GLY A 28 9.46 -0.12 -1.10
C GLY A 28 10.23 -0.58 -2.32
N ARG A 29 10.36 0.34 -3.30
CA ARG A 29 11.19 0.18 -4.50
C ARG A 29 10.89 -1.08 -5.31
N SER A 30 9.65 -1.57 -5.26
CA SER A 30 9.18 -2.70 -6.05
C SER A 30 9.11 -2.28 -7.51
N CYS A 31 9.91 -2.90 -8.37
CA CYS A 31 9.99 -2.61 -9.77
C CYS A 31 9.92 -3.89 -10.59
N VAL A 32 9.11 -3.87 -11.65
CA VAL A 32 9.00 -4.96 -12.61
C VAL A 32 9.44 -4.44 -13.99
N ALA A 33 10.37 -5.13 -14.62
CA ALA A 33 10.80 -4.81 -15.97
C ALA A 33 9.61 -4.83 -16.93
N ARG A 34 9.61 -3.93 -17.92
CA ARG A 34 8.47 -3.66 -18.79
C ARG A 34 7.86 -4.91 -19.41
N ASP A 35 8.71 -5.81 -19.91
CA ASP A 35 8.29 -7.03 -20.62
C ASP A 35 7.67 -8.10 -19.69
N TYR A 36 7.87 -7.93 -18.36
CA TYR A 36 7.36 -8.83 -17.33
C TYR A 36 6.18 -8.25 -16.55
N ARG A 37 5.61 -7.11 -16.95
CA ARG A 37 4.46 -6.48 -16.30
C ARG A 37 3.15 -7.21 -16.61
N THR A 38 3.03 -8.43 -16.11
CA THR A 38 1.86 -9.29 -16.28
C THR A 38 1.18 -9.57 -14.94
N GLY A 39 -0.08 -10.01 -14.99
CA GLY A 39 -0.80 -10.42 -13.77
C GLY A 39 -0.12 -11.60 -13.08
N HIS A 40 0.54 -12.49 -13.83
CA HIS A 40 1.31 -13.60 -13.28
C HIS A 40 2.51 -13.14 -12.45
N THR A 41 3.29 -12.18 -12.95
CA THR A 41 4.43 -11.60 -12.21
C THR A 41 3.96 -10.93 -10.91
N MET A 42 2.86 -10.18 -10.96
CA MET A 42 2.28 -9.59 -9.76
C MET A 42 1.88 -10.66 -8.73
N ALA A 43 1.27 -11.76 -9.18
CA ALA A 43 0.91 -12.87 -8.29
C ALA A 43 2.14 -13.51 -7.63
N LEU A 44 3.24 -13.67 -8.38
CA LEU A 44 4.51 -14.19 -7.84
C LEU A 44 5.11 -13.26 -6.79
N LEU A 45 5.12 -11.94 -7.04
CA LEU A 45 5.60 -10.95 -6.06
C LEU A 45 4.79 -11.02 -4.77
N TRP A 46 3.46 -11.05 -4.87
CA TRP A 46 2.58 -11.18 -3.69
C TRP A 46 2.81 -12.48 -2.93
N ARG A 47 3.08 -13.59 -3.63
CA ARG A 47 3.44 -14.86 -2.98
C ARG A 47 4.77 -14.78 -2.23
N GLY A 48 5.78 -14.14 -2.83
CA GLY A 48 7.07 -13.90 -2.17
C GLY A 48 6.93 -13.04 -0.92
N ILE A 49 6.18 -11.93 -1.00
CA ILE A 49 5.88 -11.07 0.15
C ILE A 49 5.17 -11.86 1.24
N ALA A 50 4.13 -12.63 0.89
CA ALA A 50 3.39 -13.43 1.85
C ALA A 50 4.29 -14.47 2.55
N ALA A 51 5.14 -15.17 1.80
CA ALA A 51 6.09 -16.14 2.36
C ALA A 51 7.05 -15.46 3.36
N TYR A 52 7.57 -14.29 3.03
CA TYR A 52 8.44 -13.52 3.91
C TYR A 52 7.72 -13.08 5.19
N VAL A 53 6.52 -12.51 5.03
CA VAL A 53 5.67 -12.06 6.15
C VAL A 53 5.42 -13.20 7.14
N PHE A 54 5.10 -14.40 6.63
CA PHE A 54 4.85 -15.57 7.49
C PHE A 54 6.11 -16.09 8.17
N SER A 55 7.24 -16.13 7.44
CA SER A 55 8.49 -16.68 8.00
C SER A 55 9.12 -15.79 9.06
N HIS A 56 8.73 -14.51 9.13
CA HIS A 56 9.28 -13.52 10.04
C HIS A 56 8.26 -12.93 11.03
N ASP A 57 7.05 -13.51 11.11
CA ASP A 57 5.98 -13.06 12.01
C ASP A 57 5.70 -11.54 11.91
N ILE A 58 5.77 -11.00 10.68
CA ILE A 58 5.52 -9.58 10.42
C ILE A 58 4.08 -9.24 10.79
N ALA A 59 3.89 -8.29 11.71
CA ALA A 59 2.58 -7.83 12.15
C ALA A 59 2.01 -6.72 11.26
N TRP A 60 2.87 -5.86 10.73
CA TRP A 60 2.48 -4.71 9.92
C TRP A 60 3.37 -4.55 8.70
N ILE A 61 2.74 -4.25 7.58
CA ILE A 61 3.40 -3.88 6.34
C ILE A 61 3.03 -2.44 6.04
N PHE A 62 3.99 -1.63 5.62
CA PHE A 62 3.74 -0.27 5.16
C PHE A 62 4.71 0.15 4.07
N GLY A 63 4.45 1.29 3.45
CA GLY A 63 5.32 1.86 2.42
C GLY A 63 4.56 2.79 1.48
N CYS A 64 5.29 3.48 0.62
CA CYS A 64 4.71 4.38 -0.36
C CYS A 64 4.27 3.62 -1.61
N ALA A 65 3.11 3.98 -2.13
CA ALA A 65 2.57 3.49 -3.40
C ALA A 65 2.18 4.69 -4.27
N SER A 66 2.54 4.61 -5.55
CA SER A 66 2.50 5.75 -6.45
C SER A 66 1.30 5.71 -7.38
N LEU A 67 0.66 6.87 -7.56
CA LEU A 67 -0.19 7.19 -8.69
C LEU A 67 0.65 7.91 -9.74
N SER A 68 0.42 7.65 -11.02
CA SER A 68 1.11 8.37 -12.10
C SER A 68 0.58 9.78 -12.22
N GLY A 69 1.48 10.76 -12.36
CA GLY A 69 1.16 12.17 -12.48
C GLY A 69 1.52 12.98 -11.23
N THR A 70 1.72 14.27 -11.45
CA THR A 70 2.14 15.24 -10.42
C THR A 70 1.13 16.35 -10.22
N ASP A 71 0.05 16.37 -11.01
CA ASP A 71 -1.03 17.35 -10.86
C ASP A 71 -2.10 16.83 -9.89
N PRO A 72 -2.22 17.43 -8.69
CA PRO A 72 -3.22 17.02 -7.72
C PRO A 72 -4.67 17.27 -8.17
N GLN A 73 -4.90 18.09 -9.18
CA GLN A 73 -6.25 18.31 -9.74
C GLN A 73 -6.68 17.12 -10.59
N GLU A 74 -5.79 16.61 -11.45
CA GLU A 74 -6.05 15.41 -12.24
C GLU A 74 -6.23 14.17 -11.36
N LEU A 75 -5.56 14.14 -10.21
CA LEU A 75 -5.64 13.06 -9.23
C LEU A 75 -6.69 13.29 -8.13
N ALA A 76 -7.50 14.37 -8.23
CA ALA A 76 -8.45 14.72 -7.17
C ALA A 76 -9.42 13.58 -6.82
N LEU A 77 -9.97 12.91 -7.84
CA LEU A 77 -10.97 11.85 -7.62
C LEU A 77 -10.37 10.60 -6.95
N PRO A 78 -9.27 9.98 -7.44
CA PRO A 78 -8.69 8.82 -6.76
C PRO A 78 -8.12 9.16 -5.39
N LEU A 79 -7.50 10.33 -5.17
CA LEU A 79 -6.99 10.75 -3.87
C LEU A 79 -8.12 10.96 -2.86
N SER A 80 -9.19 11.67 -3.24
CA SER A 80 -10.33 11.87 -2.35
C SER A 80 -11.04 10.56 -2.02
N TYR A 81 -11.11 9.62 -2.97
CA TYR A 81 -11.64 8.30 -2.70
C TYR A 81 -10.82 7.55 -1.63
N LEU A 82 -9.48 7.56 -1.75
CA LEU A 82 -8.60 6.96 -0.77
C LEU A 82 -8.77 7.61 0.61
N HIS A 83 -8.81 8.95 0.66
CA HIS A 83 -9.01 9.70 1.89
C HIS A 83 -10.33 9.34 2.58
N HIS A 84 -11.45 9.43 1.87
CA HIS A 84 -12.76 9.30 2.50
C HIS A 84 -13.17 7.86 2.85
N PHE A 85 -12.61 6.86 2.17
CA PHE A 85 -13.04 5.47 2.32
C PHE A 85 -11.98 4.51 2.84
N HIS A 86 -10.70 4.94 2.87
CA HIS A 86 -9.59 4.06 3.23
C HIS A 86 -8.57 4.71 4.19
N LEU A 87 -8.86 5.91 4.69
CA LEU A 87 -7.97 6.61 5.63
C LEU A 87 -7.73 5.75 6.88
N ALA A 88 -6.47 5.67 7.32
CA ALA A 88 -6.10 4.96 8.53
C ALA A 88 -6.78 5.57 9.77
N PRO A 89 -7.18 4.74 10.75
CA PRO A 89 -7.69 5.25 12.01
C PRO A 89 -6.60 6.04 12.76
N GLU A 90 -7.04 6.95 13.65
CA GLU A 90 -6.11 7.63 14.57
C GLU A 90 -5.26 6.61 15.35
N GLY A 91 -4.02 6.96 15.64
CA GLY A 91 -3.08 6.05 16.31
C GLY A 91 -2.44 4.97 15.41
N LEU A 92 -2.83 4.93 14.12
CA LEU A 92 -2.18 4.13 13.07
C LEU A 92 -1.89 4.96 11.81
N ARG A 93 -2.26 6.23 11.79
CA ARG A 93 -2.30 7.07 10.61
C ARG A 93 -0.95 7.73 10.31
N PRO A 94 -0.19 7.28 9.29
CA PRO A 94 0.94 8.07 8.79
C PRO A 94 0.43 9.39 8.22
N ARG A 95 1.18 10.46 8.45
CA ARG A 95 0.84 11.78 7.92
C ARG A 95 1.97 12.28 7.05
N ALA A 96 1.65 12.74 5.85
CA ALA A 96 2.65 13.38 5.01
C ALA A 96 3.30 14.55 5.77
N LEU A 97 4.64 14.66 5.65
CA LEU A 97 5.38 15.75 6.29
C LEU A 97 4.84 17.09 5.80
N GLU A 98 4.69 18.05 6.70
CA GLU A 98 4.00 19.32 6.44
C GLU A 98 4.47 20.03 5.17
N HIS A 99 5.78 20.05 4.94
CA HIS A 99 6.39 20.72 3.78
C HIS A 99 6.25 19.95 2.46
N LEU A 100 5.79 18.69 2.48
CA LEU A 100 5.55 17.84 1.31
C LEU A 100 4.07 17.56 1.09
N ARG A 101 3.24 17.90 2.05
CA ARG A 101 1.85 17.48 2.10
C ARG A 101 1.00 18.10 1.00
N THR A 102 0.42 17.24 0.19
CA THR A 102 -0.65 17.57 -0.76
C THR A 102 -1.99 17.08 -0.20
N PRO A 103 -3.01 17.97 -0.05
CA PRO A 103 -4.33 17.56 0.43
C PRO A 103 -4.99 16.52 -0.50
N MET A 104 -5.60 15.50 0.09
CA MET A 104 -6.28 14.43 -0.64
C MET A 104 -7.80 14.64 -0.71
N ASP A 105 -8.38 15.40 0.20
CA ASP A 105 -9.83 15.67 0.39
C ASP A 105 -10.38 16.77 -0.53
N ARG A 106 -10.06 16.73 -1.83
CA ARG A 106 -10.40 17.78 -2.80
C ARG A 106 -11.83 17.71 -3.30
N ILE A 107 -12.44 16.53 -3.23
CA ILE A 107 -13.83 16.27 -3.62
C ILE A 107 -14.57 15.78 -2.39
N SER A 108 -15.74 16.34 -2.10
CA SER A 108 -16.54 15.92 -0.96
C SER A 108 -17.03 14.48 -1.12
N LYS A 109 -17.19 13.79 0.01
CA LYS A 109 -17.49 12.35 0.07
C LYS A 109 -18.73 11.93 -0.73
N ASP A 110 -19.77 12.77 -0.72
CA ASP A 110 -21.04 12.58 -1.41
C ASP A 110 -20.94 12.73 -2.93
N GLN A 111 -19.95 13.47 -3.42
CA GLN A 111 -19.68 13.69 -4.85
C GLN A 111 -18.78 12.62 -5.47
N ILE A 112 -18.22 11.71 -4.66
CA ILE A 112 -17.31 10.70 -5.16
C ILE A 112 -18.07 9.54 -5.82
N GLU A 113 -17.92 9.39 -7.13
CA GLU A 113 -18.32 8.19 -7.83
C GLU A 113 -17.29 7.06 -7.58
N LYS A 114 -17.59 6.17 -6.63
CA LYS A 114 -16.67 5.13 -6.15
C LYS A 114 -16.17 4.20 -7.24
N ARG A 115 -17.02 3.86 -8.22
CA ARG A 115 -16.64 2.96 -9.32
C ARG A 115 -15.56 3.61 -10.18
N LEU A 116 -15.81 4.84 -10.64
CA LEU A 116 -14.87 5.60 -11.45
C LEU A 116 -13.57 5.86 -10.70
N ALA A 117 -13.65 6.30 -9.43
CA ALA A 117 -12.48 6.52 -8.60
C ALA A 117 -11.59 5.26 -8.49
N ARG A 118 -12.21 4.07 -8.31
CA ARG A 118 -11.48 2.80 -8.26
C ARG A 118 -10.89 2.40 -9.60
N GLU A 119 -11.55 2.70 -10.72
CA GLU A 119 -11.03 2.43 -12.06
C GLU A 119 -9.74 3.19 -12.31
N LEU A 120 -9.62 4.43 -11.83
CA LEU A 120 -8.44 5.29 -11.96
C LEU A 120 -7.25 4.88 -11.06
N LEU A 121 -7.47 4.06 -10.04
CA LEU A 121 -6.37 3.60 -9.18
C LEU A 121 -5.43 2.64 -9.91
N PRO A 122 -4.11 2.72 -9.67
CA PRO A 122 -3.15 1.74 -10.18
C PRO A 122 -3.44 0.31 -9.69
N PRO A 123 -3.07 -0.71 -10.48
CA PRO A 123 -3.28 -2.12 -10.10
C PRO A 123 -2.69 -2.49 -8.74
N LEU A 124 -1.54 -1.93 -8.39
CA LEU A 124 -0.87 -2.17 -7.11
C LEU A 124 -1.72 -1.66 -5.94
N ILE A 125 -2.21 -0.42 -6.01
CA ILE A 125 -3.08 0.15 -4.97
C ILE A 125 -4.39 -0.64 -4.87
N LYS A 126 -4.99 -1.03 -6.00
CA LYS A 126 -6.16 -1.94 -6.01
C LYS A 126 -5.88 -3.26 -5.29
N GLY A 127 -4.66 -3.80 -5.46
CA GLY A 127 -4.20 -5.00 -4.77
C GLY A 127 -4.19 -4.81 -3.25
N TYR A 128 -3.60 -3.73 -2.76
CA TYR A 128 -3.58 -3.38 -1.35
C TYR A 128 -4.99 -3.17 -0.77
N LEU A 129 -5.87 -2.48 -1.48
CA LEU A 129 -7.25 -2.30 -1.03
C LEU A 129 -8.02 -3.63 -0.87
N ARG A 130 -7.76 -4.61 -1.74
CA ARG A 130 -8.37 -5.96 -1.64
C ARG A 130 -7.96 -6.70 -0.37
N VAL A 131 -6.76 -6.48 0.11
CA VAL A 131 -6.26 -7.09 1.35
C VAL A 131 -6.62 -6.28 2.60
N GLY A 132 -7.36 -5.16 2.43
CA GLY A 132 -7.87 -4.38 3.54
C GLY A 132 -6.86 -3.37 4.08
N CYS A 133 -6.03 -2.77 3.21
CA CYS A 133 -5.11 -1.72 3.61
C CYS A 133 -5.82 -0.44 4.03
N PHE A 134 -5.13 0.31 4.86
CA PHE A 134 -5.40 1.71 5.15
C PHE A 134 -4.43 2.62 4.39
N VAL A 135 -4.81 3.89 4.26
CA VAL A 135 -4.01 4.92 3.59
C VAL A 135 -3.69 6.04 4.58
N GLY A 136 -2.50 6.60 4.50
CA GLY A 136 -2.07 7.75 5.28
C GLY A 136 -2.82 9.04 4.92
N ASP A 137 -2.68 10.05 5.75
CA ASP A 137 -3.24 11.38 5.51
C ASP A 137 -2.23 12.26 4.75
N GLY A 138 -2.69 12.80 3.64
CA GLY A 138 -1.89 13.57 2.70
C GLY A 138 -1.15 12.71 1.69
N ALA A 139 -0.99 13.23 0.48
CA ALA A 139 -0.16 12.67 -0.57
C ALA A 139 1.14 13.48 -0.70
N VAL A 140 2.14 12.90 -1.33
CA VAL A 140 3.44 13.55 -1.60
C VAL A 140 3.71 13.50 -3.10
N VAL A 141 4.02 14.66 -3.70
CA VAL A 141 4.37 14.74 -5.12
C VAL A 141 5.86 14.47 -5.29
N ASP A 142 6.18 13.42 -6.06
CA ASP A 142 7.55 13.11 -6.46
C ASP A 142 7.81 13.59 -7.88
N HIS A 143 8.46 14.73 -8.00
CA HIS A 143 8.82 15.33 -9.29
C HIS A 143 9.92 14.54 -10.02
N GLN A 144 10.75 13.78 -9.30
CA GLN A 144 11.80 12.97 -9.90
C GLN A 144 11.23 11.78 -10.67
N PHE A 145 10.24 11.09 -10.08
CA PHE A 145 9.60 9.93 -10.69
C PHE A 145 8.29 10.27 -11.41
N GLN A 146 7.87 11.54 -11.40
CA GLN A 146 6.62 12.01 -12.01
C GLN A 146 5.40 11.26 -11.45
N THR A 147 5.37 11.10 -10.12
CA THR A 147 4.31 10.40 -9.39
C THR A 147 3.76 11.23 -8.25
N THR A 148 2.62 10.79 -7.74
CA THR A 148 2.06 11.25 -6.47
C THR A 148 1.91 10.03 -5.56
N ASP A 149 2.58 10.06 -4.43
CA ASP A 149 2.70 8.93 -3.53
C ASP A 149 1.72 9.02 -2.37
N VAL A 150 1.19 7.88 -1.98
CA VAL A 150 0.36 7.70 -0.79
C VAL A 150 0.96 6.62 0.10
N CYS A 151 0.94 6.82 1.41
CA CYS A 151 1.43 5.81 2.34
C CYS A 151 0.36 4.74 2.55
N ILE A 152 0.70 3.48 2.33
CA ILE A 152 -0.14 2.31 2.54
C ILE A 152 0.25 1.64 3.85
N VAL A 153 -0.74 1.20 4.63
CA VAL A 153 -0.55 0.42 5.86
C VAL A 153 -1.45 -0.80 5.85
N VAL A 154 -0.88 -1.96 6.11
CA VAL A 154 -1.59 -3.26 6.12
C VAL A 154 -1.32 -3.99 7.42
N LYS A 155 -2.38 -4.39 8.14
CA LYS A 155 -2.27 -5.36 9.24
C LYS A 155 -2.26 -6.78 8.66
N THR A 156 -1.23 -7.54 8.93
CA THR A 156 -1.03 -8.87 8.33
C THR A 156 -2.02 -9.92 8.82
N GLU A 157 -2.51 -9.78 10.06
CA GLU A 157 -3.50 -10.69 10.66
C GLU A 157 -4.76 -10.88 9.81
N GLY A 158 -5.26 -9.80 9.18
CA GLY A 158 -6.41 -9.86 8.26
C GLY A 158 -6.10 -10.47 6.89
N VAL A 159 -4.83 -10.39 6.46
CA VAL A 159 -4.34 -10.95 5.19
C VAL A 159 -4.15 -12.45 5.29
N THR A 160 -3.65 -12.93 6.46
CA THR A 160 -3.33 -14.32 6.72
C THR A 160 -4.52 -15.27 6.55
N GLY A 161 -5.70 -14.89 7.00
CA GLY A 161 -6.91 -15.74 6.87
C GLY A 161 -7.34 -15.95 5.42
N LYS A 162 -7.37 -14.90 4.62
CA LYS A 162 -7.76 -14.95 3.20
C LYS A 162 -6.70 -15.60 2.31
N TYR A 163 -5.41 -15.37 2.61
CA TYR A 163 -4.31 -15.96 1.86
C TYR A 163 -4.08 -17.44 2.21
N ARG A 164 -4.21 -17.85 3.47
CA ARG A 164 -4.15 -19.26 3.86
C ARG A 164 -5.20 -20.09 3.12
N GLN A 165 -6.45 -19.65 3.10
CA GLN A 165 -7.51 -20.37 2.37
C GLN A 165 -7.22 -20.48 0.87
N HIS A 166 -6.60 -19.47 0.27
CA HIS A 166 -6.35 -19.48 -1.17
C HIS A 166 -5.10 -20.28 -1.58
N TYR A 167 -4.09 -20.37 -0.72
CA TYR A 167 -2.80 -20.99 -1.05
C TYR A 167 -2.59 -22.36 -0.38
N GLU A 168 -3.17 -22.64 0.77
CA GLU A 168 -3.16 -23.99 1.37
C GLU A 168 -4.13 -24.94 0.66
N GLY A 169 -5.25 -24.45 0.12
CA GLY A 169 -6.18 -25.24 -0.69
C GLY A 169 -5.61 -25.75 -2.03
N ASN A 170 -4.45 -25.28 -2.47
CA ASN A 170 -3.81 -25.67 -3.72
C ASN A 170 -2.53 -26.52 -3.55
N ARG A 171 -2.20 -26.96 -2.34
CA ARG A 171 -1.18 -28.01 -2.14
C ARG A 171 -1.78 -29.36 -2.50
N ARG A 172 -1.67 -29.75 -3.77
CA ARG A 172 -1.73 -31.19 -4.11
C ARG A 172 -0.51 -31.85 -3.44
N PRO A 173 -0.71 -32.97 -2.69
CA PRO A 173 0.42 -33.72 -2.15
C PRO A 173 1.28 -34.17 -3.32
N ILE A 174 2.57 -33.82 -3.27
CA ILE A 174 3.57 -34.45 -4.15
C ILE A 174 3.65 -35.88 -3.66
N ASN A 175 3.00 -36.80 -4.38
CA ASN A 175 3.18 -38.23 -4.15
C ASN A 175 4.66 -38.56 -4.36
N SER A 176 5.30 -38.92 -3.27
CA SER A 176 6.59 -39.62 -3.30
C SER A 176 6.36 -40.98 -3.94
N ALA A 177 6.91 -41.16 -5.12
CA ALA A 177 7.19 -42.47 -5.71
C ALA A 177 8.67 -42.75 -5.56
#